data_d656085d46a0a52a62a4ddc48811bb99
#
_entry.id   d656085d46a0a52a62a4ddc48811bb99
#
_cell.length_a   1.000
_cell.length_b   1.000
_cell.length_c   1.000
_cell.angle_alpha   90.00
_cell.angle_beta   90.00
_cell.angle_gamma   90.00
#
_symmetry.space_group_name_H-M   'P 1'
#
loop_
_entity.id
_entity.type
_entity.pdbx_description
1 polymer ?
#
loop_
_entity_poly.entity_id
_entity_poly.type
_entity_poly.pdbx_seq_one_letter_code
_entity_poly.pdbx_strand_id
1 'polypeptide(L)'
;MKIPFDVKMLTSGASLLEQEKDSALLKLSKDGAGIVLPWDVMKNERYFMFQIETLEEHCDAFNVYVYGKDDEPTMTIRFGILPQITTQICLDKEWFKAGVLFPEALPGELKIVCHGGRIVPEEITRIEMKTIPVFHDITVRISNMALTDTYPENVQLLDVKLVDSLGQNKRKEWSGKTKDIESLKSILEKQVKDGEEGYPFENWSKWGGWKNKKLAKGTGFFTKYKADGKWWLADPDGYAFFSAGPDCVNVPVDCRVDGIEKWLDWLPDEKEPAYAEMFSPDRVFKDRKRKAKM
;
A
#
# COMPACT_ATOMS: atom_id res chain seq x y z
N MET A 1 -9.99 -5.30 -26.50
CA MET A 1 -9.01 -5.07 -27.60
C MET A 1 -7.62 -5.02 -27.01
N LYS A 2 -6.61 -5.72 -27.61
CA LYS A 2 -5.21 -5.61 -27.16
C LYS A 2 -4.58 -4.30 -27.66
N ILE A 3 -3.72 -3.72 -26.85
CA ILE A 3 -2.94 -2.51 -27.18
C ILE A 3 -1.45 -2.89 -27.15
N PRO A 4 -0.74 -2.80 -28.28
CA PRO A 4 0.70 -3.03 -28.29
C PRO A 4 1.44 -1.88 -27.58
N PHE A 5 2.55 -2.18 -26.96
CA PHE A 5 3.46 -1.15 -26.45
C PHE A 5 4.15 -0.43 -27.62
N ASP A 6 4.19 0.90 -27.55
CA ASP A 6 4.92 1.76 -28.51
C ASP A 6 5.93 2.62 -27.72
N VAL A 7 7.15 2.70 -28.18
CA VAL A 7 8.21 3.54 -27.56
C VAL A 7 7.82 5.02 -27.47
N LYS A 8 6.89 5.48 -28.31
CA LYS A 8 6.34 6.83 -28.24
C LYS A 8 5.50 7.09 -26.99
N MET A 9 5.12 6.03 -26.26
CA MET A 9 4.46 6.15 -24.96
C MET A 9 5.42 6.60 -23.86
N LEU A 10 6.73 6.47 -24.02
CA LEU A 10 7.69 6.81 -22.96
C LEU A 10 7.64 8.30 -22.62
N THR A 11 7.57 8.61 -21.32
CA THR A 11 7.77 9.98 -20.83
C THR A 11 9.26 10.29 -20.70
N SER A 12 9.60 11.57 -20.50
CA SER A 12 10.97 11.97 -20.15
C SER A 12 11.46 11.19 -18.92
N GLY A 13 12.70 10.72 -18.93
CA GLY A 13 13.30 9.92 -17.87
C GLY A 13 12.94 8.43 -17.91
N ALA A 14 12.09 7.98 -18.83
CA ALA A 14 11.85 6.58 -19.09
C ALA A 14 12.67 6.09 -20.28
N SER A 15 13.19 4.86 -20.21
CA SER A 15 13.90 4.20 -21.31
C SER A 15 13.47 2.75 -21.47
N LEU A 16 13.40 2.30 -22.70
CA LEU A 16 13.13 0.91 -23.04
C LEU A 16 14.40 0.09 -22.91
N LEU A 17 14.35 -0.98 -22.12
CA LEU A 17 15.45 -1.95 -21.99
C LEU A 17 15.23 -3.15 -22.91
N GLU A 18 14.01 -3.65 -22.98
CA GLU A 18 13.63 -4.83 -23.75
C GLU A 18 12.17 -4.70 -24.20
N GLN A 19 11.87 -5.21 -25.39
CA GLN A 19 10.50 -5.27 -25.90
C GLN A 19 10.23 -6.63 -26.50
N GLU A 20 9.13 -7.22 -26.07
CA GLU A 20 8.53 -8.42 -26.64
C GLU A 20 7.16 -8.08 -27.25
N LYS A 21 6.50 -9.07 -27.84
CA LYS A 21 5.24 -8.87 -28.54
C LYS A 21 4.17 -8.19 -27.69
N ASP A 22 4.01 -8.62 -26.43
CA ASP A 22 2.95 -8.15 -25.53
C ASP A 22 3.53 -7.57 -24.22
N SER A 23 4.85 -7.29 -24.15
CA SER A 23 5.53 -6.74 -22.96
C SER A 23 6.66 -5.78 -23.28
N ALA A 24 6.94 -4.88 -22.36
CA ALA A 24 8.09 -3.99 -22.39
C ALA A 24 8.74 -3.91 -21.00
N LEU A 25 10.07 -4.04 -20.97
CA LEU A 25 10.89 -3.82 -19.79
C LEU A 25 11.43 -2.39 -19.84
N LEU A 26 11.15 -1.61 -18.83
CA LEU A 26 11.44 -0.19 -18.77
C LEU A 26 12.34 0.12 -17.58
N LYS A 27 13.28 1.04 -17.78
CA LYS A 27 13.97 1.73 -16.70
C LYS A 27 13.35 3.11 -16.54
N LEU A 28 12.92 3.42 -15.30
CA LEU A 28 12.26 4.65 -14.94
C LEU A 28 13.14 5.45 -13.98
N SER A 29 13.35 6.74 -14.30
CA SER A 29 14.13 7.64 -13.46
C SER A 29 13.50 7.84 -12.09
N LYS A 30 14.34 7.94 -11.07
CA LYS A 30 13.98 8.25 -9.69
C LYS A 30 13.16 9.54 -9.52
N ASP A 31 13.26 10.47 -10.45
CA ASP A 31 12.56 11.76 -10.40
C ASP A 31 11.09 11.69 -10.87
N GLY A 32 10.63 10.49 -11.21
CA GLY A 32 9.29 10.21 -11.69
C GLY A 32 9.21 10.15 -13.21
N ALA A 33 9.16 8.93 -13.73
CA ALA A 33 9.04 8.65 -15.17
C ALA A 33 8.03 7.51 -15.39
N GLY A 34 7.59 7.33 -16.62
CA GLY A 34 6.61 6.30 -16.95
C GLY A 34 6.16 6.33 -18.40
N ILE A 35 4.87 6.16 -18.62
CA ILE A 35 4.28 6.11 -19.97
C ILE A 35 3.06 7.01 -20.09
N VAL A 36 2.85 7.51 -21.31
CA VAL A 36 1.60 8.13 -21.74
C VAL A 36 0.64 7.00 -22.16
N LEU A 37 -0.53 6.95 -21.55
CA LEU A 37 -1.54 5.97 -21.90
C LEU A 37 -2.31 6.41 -23.16
N PRO A 38 -2.71 5.50 -24.05
CA PRO A 38 -3.30 5.83 -25.34
C PRO A 38 -4.78 6.25 -25.21
N TRP A 39 -5.04 7.43 -24.68
CA TRP A 39 -6.39 7.91 -24.37
C TRP A 39 -7.34 7.89 -25.57
N ASP A 40 -6.87 8.24 -26.75
CA ASP A 40 -7.70 8.24 -27.96
C ASP A 40 -8.36 6.88 -28.27
N VAL A 41 -7.70 5.81 -27.87
CA VAL A 41 -8.20 4.44 -27.98
C VAL A 41 -9.00 4.06 -26.75
N MET A 42 -8.50 4.43 -25.55
CA MET A 42 -9.11 4.07 -24.25
C MET A 42 -10.53 4.61 -24.09
N LYS A 43 -10.86 5.75 -24.69
CA LYS A 43 -12.19 6.37 -24.54
C LYS A 43 -13.38 5.51 -24.99
N ASN A 44 -13.15 4.49 -25.83
CA ASN A 44 -14.20 3.67 -26.41
C ASN A 44 -14.71 2.55 -25.48
N GLU A 45 -13.90 2.14 -24.50
CA GLU A 45 -14.20 1.03 -23.59
C GLU A 45 -14.18 1.51 -22.14
N ARG A 46 -14.84 0.78 -21.22
CA ARG A 46 -14.92 1.19 -19.82
C ARG A 46 -13.62 0.99 -19.07
N TYR A 47 -12.96 -0.14 -19.27
CA TYR A 47 -11.78 -0.54 -18.49
C TYR A 47 -10.53 -0.55 -19.35
N PHE A 48 -9.45 0.02 -18.82
CA PHE A 48 -8.12 -0.19 -19.33
C PHE A 48 -7.35 -1.11 -18.37
N MET A 49 -6.89 -2.23 -18.88
CA MET A 49 -6.18 -3.24 -18.12
C MET A 49 -4.76 -3.40 -18.62
N PHE A 50 -3.85 -3.66 -17.70
CA PHE A 50 -2.47 -4.05 -17.98
C PHE A 50 -1.89 -4.81 -16.81
N GLN A 51 -0.82 -5.54 -17.06
CA GLN A 51 -0.02 -6.16 -16.01
C GLN A 51 1.22 -5.34 -15.78
N ILE A 52 1.62 -5.20 -14.52
CA ILE A 52 2.85 -4.53 -14.13
C ILE A 52 3.58 -5.36 -13.08
N GLU A 53 4.90 -5.39 -13.18
CA GLU A 53 5.79 -6.02 -12.23
C GLU A 53 6.98 -5.11 -11.98
N THR A 54 7.29 -4.81 -10.72
CA THR A 54 8.57 -4.21 -10.36
C THR A 54 9.60 -5.31 -10.14
N LEU A 55 10.80 -5.14 -10.67
CA LEU A 55 11.91 -6.05 -10.45
C LEU A 55 12.70 -5.72 -9.18
N GLU A 56 12.31 -4.66 -8.49
CA GLU A 56 12.92 -4.21 -7.24
C GLU A 56 12.53 -5.13 -6.07
N GLU A 57 13.25 -5.03 -4.96
CA GLU A 57 12.95 -5.80 -3.73
C GLU A 57 11.98 -5.08 -2.78
N HIS A 58 11.52 -3.91 -3.14
CA HIS A 58 10.57 -3.08 -2.38
C HIS A 58 9.29 -2.83 -3.18
N CYS A 59 8.25 -2.38 -2.49
CA CYS A 59 7.02 -1.93 -3.13
C CYS A 59 7.27 -0.63 -3.88
N ASP A 60 6.70 -0.53 -5.07
CA ASP A 60 6.70 0.71 -5.85
C ASP A 60 5.29 1.29 -5.97
N ALA A 61 5.21 2.61 -6.11
CA ALA A 61 3.96 3.31 -6.27
C ALA A 61 3.94 4.16 -7.53
N PHE A 62 2.77 4.23 -8.15
CA PHE A 62 2.52 4.93 -9.40
C PHE A 62 1.36 5.91 -9.25
N ASN A 63 1.47 7.02 -9.97
CA ASN A 63 0.37 7.94 -10.19
C ASN A 63 -0.09 7.84 -11.64
N VAL A 64 -1.39 7.68 -11.85
CA VAL A 64 -2.05 7.92 -13.12
C VAL A 64 -2.59 9.34 -13.09
N TYR A 65 -1.98 10.23 -13.84
CA TYR A 65 -2.36 11.64 -13.97
C TYR A 65 -3.31 11.80 -15.14
N VAL A 66 -4.48 12.36 -14.88
CA VAL A 66 -5.51 12.63 -15.89
C VAL A 66 -5.59 14.14 -16.09
N TYR A 67 -5.27 14.59 -17.30
CA TYR A 67 -5.20 16.00 -17.68
C TYR A 67 -6.43 16.42 -18.48
N GLY A 68 -6.95 17.58 -18.15
CA GLY A 68 -7.90 18.33 -18.95
C GLY A 68 -7.19 19.34 -19.87
N LYS A 69 -7.72 20.54 -19.95
CA LYS A 69 -7.15 21.63 -20.77
C LYS A 69 -5.93 22.31 -20.14
N ASP A 70 -5.77 22.14 -18.83
CA ASP A 70 -4.69 22.76 -18.09
C ASP A 70 -3.46 21.84 -18.06
N ASP A 71 -2.29 22.41 -17.79
CA ASP A 71 -1.03 21.65 -17.67
C ASP A 71 -0.93 20.85 -16.37
N GLU A 72 -1.73 21.19 -15.35
CA GLU A 72 -1.84 20.43 -14.11
C GLU A 72 -2.88 19.32 -14.22
N PRO A 73 -2.63 18.15 -13.61
CA PRO A 73 -3.57 17.06 -13.65
C PRO A 73 -4.86 17.41 -12.88
N THR A 74 -6.00 17.27 -13.54
CA THR A 74 -7.32 17.46 -12.90
C THR A 74 -7.58 16.36 -11.87
N MET A 75 -7.11 15.14 -12.14
CA MET A 75 -7.26 14.00 -11.24
C MET A 75 -5.97 13.18 -11.20
N THR A 76 -5.70 12.59 -10.04
CA THR A 76 -4.60 11.64 -9.83
C THR A 76 -5.14 10.36 -9.20
N ILE A 77 -4.84 9.24 -9.80
CA ILE A 77 -5.12 7.91 -9.26
C ILE A 77 -3.78 7.32 -8.83
N ARG A 78 -3.62 7.06 -7.54
CA ARG A 78 -2.40 6.44 -6.99
C ARG A 78 -2.67 4.99 -6.65
N PHE A 79 -1.77 4.12 -7.05
CA PHE A 79 -1.73 2.72 -6.63
C PHE A 79 -0.29 2.29 -6.34
N GLY A 80 -0.14 1.20 -5.61
CA GLY A 80 1.14 0.55 -5.37
C GLY A 80 1.11 -0.91 -5.80
N ILE A 81 2.28 -1.49 -5.98
CA ILE A 81 2.45 -2.91 -6.32
C ILE A 81 3.45 -3.57 -5.37
N LEU A 82 3.24 -4.86 -5.16
CA LEU A 82 4.16 -5.69 -4.38
C LEU A 82 5.44 -6.00 -5.19
N PRO A 83 6.59 -6.17 -4.51
CA PRO A 83 7.86 -6.43 -5.18
C PRO A 83 7.86 -7.80 -5.87
N GLN A 84 8.37 -7.83 -7.11
CA GLN A 84 8.59 -9.07 -7.86
C GLN A 84 7.33 -9.96 -7.99
N ILE A 85 6.17 -9.31 -8.12
CA ILE A 85 4.89 -9.97 -8.34
C ILE A 85 4.20 -9.30 -9.51
N THR A 86 3.91 -10.06 -10.55
CA THR A 86 3.09 -9.56 -11.65
C THR A 86 1.69 -9.27 -11.15
N THR A 87 1.29 -8.02 -11.21
CA THR A 87 0.02 -7.51 -10.69
C THR A 87 -0.86 -7.05 -11.84
N GLN A 88 -2.11 -7.49 -11.86
CA GLN A 88 -3.12 -6.99 -12.79
C GLN A 88 -3.64 -5.64 -12.30
N ILE A 89 -3.56 -4.62 -13.13
CA ILE A 89 -4.16 -3.31 -12.89
C ILE A 89 -5.40 -3.16 -13.78
N CYS A 90 -6.46 -2.57 -13.22
CA CYS A 90 -7.69 -2.28 -13.93
C CYS A 90 -8.13 -0.85 -13.61
N LEU A 91 -7.93 0.06 -14.56
CA LEU A 91 -8.40 1.45 -14.44
C LEU A 91 -9.83 1.53 -14.97
N ASP A 92 -10.77 1.90 -14.09
CA ASP A 92 -12.19 2.11 -14.44
C ASP A 92 -12.42 3.60 -14.73
N LYS A 93 -12.87 3.93 -15.93
CA LYS A 93 -13.18 5.31 -16.31
C LYS A 93 -14.29 5.97 -15.47
N GLU A 94 -15.14 5.16 -14.83
CA GLU A 94 -16.12 5.71 -13.89
C GLU A 94 -15.48 6.46 -12.72
N TRP A 95 -14.22 6.13 -12.37
CA TRP A 95 -13.51 6.88 -11.32
C TRP A 95 -13.28 8.35 -11.71
N PHE A 96 -13.19 8.68 -13.00
CA PHE A 96 -12.99 10.05 -13.48
C PHE A 96 -14.18 10.98 -13.17
N LYS A 97 -15.36 10.41 -12.93
CA LYS A 97 -16.56 11.16 -12.56
C LYS A 97 -16.55 11.69 -11.13
N ALA A 98 -15.50 11.40 -10.38
CA ALA A 98 -15.29 11.73 -8.97
C ALA A 98 -16.24 11.00 -7.98
N GLY A 99 -15.90 11.09 -6.70
CA GLY A 99 -16.68 10.51 -5.61
C GLY A 99 -16.18 9.15 -5.11
N VAL A 100 -15.25 8.49 -5.81
CA VAL A 100 -14.63 7.25 -5.34
C VAL A 100 -13.24 7.56 -4.82
N LEU A 101 -13.09 7.71 -3.49
CA LEU A 101 -11.79 8.00 -2.89
C LEU A 101 -10.89 6.75 -2.84
N PHE A 102 -11.48 5.59 -2.54
CA PHE A 102 -10.79 4.30 -2.43
C PHE A 102 -11.45 3.27 -3.33
N PRO A 103 -11.05 3.18 -4.61
CA PRO A 103 -11.49 2.12 -5.49
C PRO A 103 -11.08 0.74 -5.01
N GLU A 104 -11.71 -0.29 -5.55
CA GLU A 104 -11.33 -1.65 -5.29
C GLU A 104 -9.99 -2.00 -5.94
N ALA A 105 -9.05 -2.54 -5.15
CA ALA A 105 -7.79 -3.05 -5.63
C ALA A 105 -7.92 -4.52 -6.02
N LEU A 106 -7.24 -4.91 -7.10
CA LEU A 106 -7.06 -6.32 -7.49
C LEU A 106 -5.98 -6.98 -6.64
N PRO A 107 -5.93 -8.32 -6.57
CA PRO A 107 -4.87 -9.03 -5.86
C PRO A 107 -3.47 -8.62 -6.31
N GLY A 108 -2.58 -8.34 -5.34
CA GLY A 108 -1.22 -7.83 -5.58
C GLY A 108 -1.13 -6.32 -5.71
N GLU A 109 -2.21 -5.65 -6.06
CA GLU A 109 -2.31 -4.21 -6.07
C GLU A 109 -2.54 -3.68 -4.64
N LEU A 110 -1.71 -2.75 -4.22
CA LEU A 110 -1.89 -2.07 -2.95
C LEU A 110 -3.01 -1.03 -3.05
N LYS A 111 -3.35 -0.44 -1.93
CA LYS A 111 -4.42 0.54 -1.80
C LYS A 111 -4.43 1.57 -2.94
N ILE A 112 -5.55 1.66 -3.65
CA ILE A 112 -5.78 2.69 -4.66
C ILE A 112 -6.40 3.92 -4.01
N VAL A 113 -5.94 5.10 -4.39
CA VAL A 113 -6.46 6.38 -3.90
C VAL A 113 -6.68 7.33 -5.07
N CYS A 114 -7.90 7.84 -5.22
CA CYS A 114 -8.24 8.86 -6.21
C CYS A 114 -8.28 10.24 -5.56
N HIS A 115 -7.53 11.18 -6.11
CA HIS A 115 -7.47 12.57 -5.66
C HIS A 115 -7.80 13.54 -6.79
N GLY A 116 -8.28 14.72 -6.44
CA GLY A 116 -8.51 15.81 -7.38
C GLY A 116 -9.97 15.99 -7.78
N GLY A 117 -10.16 16.72 -8.86
CA GLY A 117 -11.46 17.11 -9.37
C GLY A 117 -12.12 16.04 -10.25
N ARG A 118 -13.36 16.31 -10.59
CA ARG A 118 -14.09 15.55 -11.61
C ARG A 118 -13.62 15.98 -13.00
N ILE A 119 -13.51 15.01 -13.91
CA ILE A 119 -13.28 15.26 -15.33
C ILE A 119 -14.15 14.32 -16.15
N VAL A 120 -14.78 14.84 -17.21
CA VAL A 120 -15.56 14.02 -18.14
C VAL A 120 -14.66 13.55 -19.28
N PRO A 121 -14.94 12.39 -19.89
CA PRO A 121 -14.09 11.81 -20.92
C PRO A 121 -13.76 12.75 -22.08
N GLU A 122 -14.71 13.60 -22.46
CA GLU A 122 -14.59 14.55 -23.58
C GLU A 122 -13.60 15.69 -23.30
N GLU A 123 -13.30 15.95 -22.03
CA GLU A 123 -12.35 16.99 -21.59
C GLU A 123 -10.95 16.45 -21.39
N ILE A 124 -10.76 15.12 -21.39
CA ILE A 124 -9.46 14.50 -21.20
C ILE A 124 -8.61 14.68 -22.45
N THR A 125 -7.45 15.31 -22.25
CA THR A 125 -6.48 15.56 -23.33
C THR A 125 -5.32 14.58 -23.28
N ARG A 126 -4.96 14.10 -22.09
CA ARG A 126 -3.81 13.22 -21.87
C ARG A 126 -3.96 12.41 -20.57
N ILE A 127 -3.46 11.19 -20.55
CA ILE A 127 -3.30 10.38 -19.35
C ILE A 127 -1.85 9.90 -19.30
N GLU A 128 -1.18 10.08 -18.17
CA GLU A 128 0.18 9.61 -17.94
C GLU A 128 0.22 8.71 -16.70
N MET A 129 0.89 7.58 -16.78
CA MET A 129 1.24 6.77 -15.62
C MET A 129 2.72 6.93 -15.34
N LYS A 130 3.06 7.43 -14.16
CA LYS A 130 4.43 7.68 -13.72
C LYS A 130 4.69 7.14 -12.33
N THR A 131 5.93 6.76 -12.05
CA THR A 131 6.35 6.52 -10.66
C THR A 131 6.23 7.80 -9.84
N ILE A 132 6.00 7.66 -8.55
CA ILE A 132 6.30 8.75 -7.63
C ILE A 132 7.83 8.91 -7.53
N PRO A 133 8.36 10.11 -7.20
CA PRO A 133 9.79 10.27 -6.95
C PRO A 133 10.28 9.32 -5.85
N VAL A 134 11.38 8.63 -6.12
CA VAL A 134 12.01 7.64 -5.24
C VAL A 134 13.51 7.89 -5.12
N PHE A 135 14.25 7.08 -4.37
CA PHE A 135 15.68 7.34 -4.10
C PHE A 135 16.62 6.86 -5.22
N HIS A 136 16.17 5.96 -6.08
CA HIS A 136 16.96 5.39 -7.19
C HIS A 136 16.07 5.09 -8.39
N ASP A 137 16.67 4.90 -9.55
CA ASP A 137 15.96 4.45 -10.75
C ASP A 137 15.39 3.05 -10.50
N ILE A 138 14.21 2.77 -11.02
CA ILE A 138 13.54 1.47 -10.88
C ILE A 138 13.36 0.80 -12.24
N THR A 139 13.25 -0.52 -12.20
CA THR A 139 13.02 -1.35 -13.39
C THR A 139 11.65 -2.02 -13.26
N VAL A 140 10.80 -1.80 -14.28
CA VAL A 140 9.45 -2.36 -14.31
C VAL A 140 9.17 -3.04 -15.64
N ARG A 141 8.39 -4.11 -15.59
CA ARG A 141 7.81 -4.75 -16.77
C ARG A 141 6.34 -4.38 -16.87
N ILE A 142 5.93 -3.87 -18.01
CA ILE A 142 4.52 -3.64 -18.34
C ILE A 142 4.14 -4.61 -19.45
N SER A 143 3.00 -5.28 -19.32
CA SER A 143 2.57 -6.27 -20.29
C SER A 143 1.05 -6.36 -20.41
N ASN A 144 0.58 -7.02 -21.47
CA ASN A 144 -0.81 -7.37 -21.69
C ASN A 144 -1.79 -6.18 -21.62
N MET A 145 -1.41 -5.01 -22.12
CA MET A 145 -2.31 -3.85 -22.18
C MET A 145 -3.53 -4.18 -23.04
N ALA A 146 -4.72 -3.92 -22.51
CA ALA A 146 -5.96 -4.20 -23.19
C ALA A 146 -7.10 -3.29 -22.74
N LEU A 147 -8.11 -3.14 -23.63
CA LEU A 147 -9.38 -2.48 -23.35
C LEU A 147 -10.51 -3.51 -23.33
N THR A 148 -11.46 -3.30 -22.43
CA THR A 148 -12.65 -4.15 -22.31
C THR A 148 -13.78 -3.41 -21.59
N ASP A 149 -15.03 -3.83 -21.84
CA ASP A 149 -16.20 -3.42 -21.07
C ASP A 149 -16.53 -4.38 -19.92
N THR A 150 -15.80 -5.50 -19.82
CA THR A 150 -15.99 -6.50 -18.79
C THR A 150 -14.92 -6.34 -17.69
N TYR A 151 -15.36 -6.19 -16.45
CA TYR A 151 -14.46 -6.19 -15.29
C TYR A 151 -13.78 -7.57 -15.13
N PRO A 152 -12.48 -7.63 -14.79
CA PRO A 152 -11.79 -8.90 -14.66
C PRO A 152 -12.26 -9.64 -13.39
N GLU A 153 -13.09 -10.66 -13.57
CA GLU A 153 -13.62 -11.47 -12.46
C GLU A 153 -12.60 -12.51 -11.97
N ASN A 154 -11.78 -13.03 -12.88
CA ASN A 154 -10.79 -14.06 -12.60
C ASN A 154 -9.39 -13.55 -12.95
N VAL A 155 -8.75 -12.89 -11.99
CA VAL A 155 -7.34 -12.51 -12.12
C VAL A 155 -6.49 -13.76 -11.92
N GLN A 156 -5.66 -14.08 -12.92
CA GLN A 156 -4.71 -15.17 -12.79
C GLN A 156 -3.62 -14.78 -11.80
N LEU A 157 -3.72 -15.30 -10.58
CA LEU A 157 -2.71 -15.11 -9.56
C LEU A 157 -1.52 -16.03 -9.84
N LEU A 158 -0.34 -15.56 -9.44
CA LEU A 158 0.85 -16.39 -9.44
C LEU A 158 0.63 -17.62 -8.54
N ASP A 159 1.05 -18.79 -8.99
CA ASP A 159 0.98 -20.04 -8.21
C ASP A 159 2.19 -20.12 -7.27
N VAL A 160 2.27 -19.19 -6.32
CA VAL A 160 3.33 -19.11 -5.31
C VAL A 160 2.75 -18.81 -3.94
N LYS A 161 3.38 -19.36 -2.91
CA LYS A 161 3.06 -19.04 -1.52
C LYS A 161 3.89 -17.84 -1.07
N LEU A 162 3.23 -16.74 -0.71
CA LEU A 162 3.87 -15.50 -0.30
C LEU A 162 3.92 -15.33 1.21
N VAL A 163 2.93 -15.87 1.92
CA VAL A 163 2.75 -15.71 3.35
C VAL A 163 2.77 -17.09 4.01
N ASP A 164 3.62 -17.25 5.01
CA ASP A 164 3.69 -18.48 5.79
C ASP A 164 2.52 -18.60 6.80
N SER A 165 2.44 -19.73 7.49
CA SER A 165 1.39 -20.00 8.49
C SER A 165 1.42 -19.07 9.71
N LEU A 166 2.48 -18.29 9.89
CA LEU A 166 2.63 -17.30 10.96
C LEU A 166 2.40 -15.86 10.46
N GLY A 167 1.94 -15.69 9.21
CA GLY A 167 1.68 -14.37 8.63
C GLY A 167 2.93 -13.63 8.15
N GLN A 168 4.07 -14.30 8.04
CA GLN A 168 5.34 -13.70 7.64
C GLN A 168 5.62 -13.89 6.15
N ASN A 169 6.45 -13.01 5.57
CA ASN A 169 6.91 -13.16 4.19
C ASN A 169 7.70 -14.46 4.02
N LYS A 170 7.20 -15.36 3.16
CA LYS A 170 7.79 -16.66 2.90
C LYS A 170 9.01 -16.59 1.97
N ARG A 171 9.12 -15.54 1.18
CA ARG A 171 10.18 -15.38 0.18
C ARG A 171 11.48 -14.79 0.73
N LYS A 172 11.46 -14.27 1.98
CA LYS A 172 12.62 -13.64 2.61
C LYS A 172 12.95 -14.32 3.94
N GLU A 173 14.24 -14.39 4.24
CA GLU A 173 14.77 -14.81 5.53
C GLU A 173 15.44 -13.62 6.23
N TRP A 174 15.27 -13.52 7.54
CA TRP A 174 15.92 -12.52 8.40
C TRP A 174 16.15 -13.08 9.80
N SER A 175 17.08 -12.48 10.55
CA SER A 175 17.54 -12.98 11.85
C SER A 175 16.44 -13.08 12.92
N GLY A 176 15.36 -12.31 12.80
CA GLY A 176 14.23 -12.30 13.73
C GLY A 176 12.99 -13.03 13.24
N LYS A 177 13.08 -13.78 12.12
CA LYS A 177 11.94 -14.53 11.60
C LYS A 177 11.54 -15.64 12.55
N THR A 178 10.27 -15.66 12.95
CA THR A 178 9.72 -16.69 13.84
C THR A 178 9.58 -18.00 13.07
N LYS A 179 10.08 -19.10 13.62
CA LYS A 179 10.19 -20.38 12.90
C LYS A 179 8.95 -21.26 13.01
N ASP A 180 8.29 -21.22 14.16
CA ASP A 180 7.17 -22.11 14.48
C ASP A 180 6.26 -21.49 15.57
N ILE A 181 5.13 -22.13 15.82
CA ILE A 181 4.12 -21.68 16.80
C ILE A 181 4.68 -21.65 18.22
N GLU A 182 5.54 -22.61 18.60
CA GLU A 182 6.10 -22.66 19.95
C GLU A 182 7.07 -21.50 20.17
N SER A 183 7.87 -21.17 19.19
CA SER A 183 8.71 -19.95 19.19
C SER A 183 7.86 -18.69 19.30
N LEU A 184 6.74 -18.58 18.57
CA LEU A 184 5.82 -17.46 18.67
C LEU A 184 5.24 -17.33 20.08
N LYS A 185 4.74 -18.42 20.68
CA LYS A 185 4.22 -18.43 22.07
C LYS A 185 5.27 -17.93 23.05
N SER A 186 6.49 -18.48 22.97
CA SER A 186 7.59 -18.09 23.84
C SER A 186 7.95 -16.59 23.71
N ILE A 187 7.93 -16.05 22.49
CA ILE A 187 8.16 -14.62 22.25
C ILE A 187 7.05 -13.79 22.90
N LEU A 188 5.79 -14.16 22.71
CA LEU A 188 4.64 -13.43 23.27
C LEU A 188 4.64 -13.47 24.80
N GLU A 189 4.87 -14.64 25.41
CA GLU A 189 4.99 -14.80 26.86
C GLU A 189 6.11 -13.93 27.43
N LYS A 190 7.28 -13.95 26.75
CA LYS A 190 8.40 -13.09 27.14
C LYS A 190 8.05 -11.61 27.04
N GLN A 191 7.37 -11.16 25.98
CA GLN A 191 6.97 -9.78 25.81
C GLN A 191 6.00 -9.32 26.91
N VAL A 192 5.05 -10.17 27.31
CA VAL A 192 4.14 -9.87 28.42
C VAL A 192 4.95 -9.68 29.70
N LYS A 193 5.84 -10.61 30.03
CA LYS A 193 6.68 -10.54 31.22
C LYS A 193 7.58 -9.30 31.21
N ASP A 194 8.27 -9.04 30.10
CA ASP A 194 9.15 -7.86 29.96
C ASP A 194 8.33 -6.55 30.11
N GLY A 195 7.08 -6.53 29.65
CA GLY A 195 6.17 -5.39 29.79
C GLY A 195 5.75 -5.13 31.25
N GLU A 196 5.66 -6.16 32.08
CA GLU A 196 5.37 -6.03 33.51
C GLU A 196 6.55 -5.42 34.30
N GLU A 197 7.78 -5.62 33.81
CA GLU A 197 9.00 -5.05 34.39
C GLU A 197 9.15 -3.54 34.13
N GLY A 198 8.34 -2.95 33.26
CA GLY A 198 8.30 -1.52 32.93
C GLY A 198 8.99 -1.16 31.62
N TYR A 199 9.43 0.10 31.49
CA TYR A 199 10.07 0.57 30.28
C TYR A 199 11.45 -0.06 30.06
N PRO A 200 11.83 -0.36 28.80
CA PRO A 200 13.09 -1.06 28.48
C PRO A 200 14.35 -0.21 28.68
N PHE A 201 14.22 1.08 29.06
CA PHE A 201 15.33 2.00 29.21
C PHE A 201 15.40 2.53 30.64
N GLU A 202 16.54 2.36 31.31
CA GLU A 202 16.77 2.80 32.69
C GLU A 202 16.51 4.28 32.92
N ASN A 203 16.79 5.10 31.90
CA ASN A 203 16.59 6.54 31.93
C ASN A 203 15.17 7.01 31.62
N TRP A 204 14.23 6.10 31.54
CA TRP A 204 12.82 6.44 31.33
C TRP A 204 12.03 6.33 32.61
N SER A 205 11.15 7.29 32.85
CA SER A 205 10.16 7.20 33.91
C SER A 205 9.08 6.17 33.52
N LYS A 206 8.27 5.77 34.47
CA LYS A 206 7.08 4.91 34.20
C LYS A 206 6.08 5.51 33.22
N TRP A 207 6.21 6.79 32.89
CA TRP A 207 5.39 7.54 31.95
C TRP A 207 6.07 7.72 30.58
N GLY A 208 7.30 7.26 30.42
CA GLY A 208 8.10 7.48 29.24
C GLY A 208 8.86 8.81 29.23
N GLY A 209 8.93 9.51 30.36
CA GLY A 209 9.71 10.74 30.50
C GLY A 209 11.21 10.47 30.63
N TRP A 210 12.04 11.35 30.09
CA TRP A 210 13.49 11.29 30.16
C TRP A 210 14.01 11.73 31.52
N LYS A 211 14.36 10.76 32.41
CA LYS A 211 14.80 11.01 33.78
C LYS A 211 16.02 11.93 33.90
N ASN A 212 16.89 11.97 32.89
CA ASN A 212 18.07 12.85 32.92
C ASN A 212 17.71 14.33 32.73
N LYS A 213 16.49 14.68 32.41
CA LYS A 213 16.05 16.08 32.26
C LYS A 213 14.76 16.31 33.05
N LYS A 214 14.92 16.83 34.25
CA LYS A 214 13.83 17.29 35.10
C LYS A 214 13.46 18.73 34.70
N LEU A 215 12.23 18.97 34.24
CA LEU A 215 11.77 20.29 33.83
C LEU A 215 11.07 21.06 34.96
N ALA A 216 10.33 20.33 35.81
CA ALA A 216 9.50 20.93 36.85
C ALA A 216 9.25 19.94 37.99
N LYS A 217 8.60 20.40 39.04
CA LYS A 217 8.01 19.52 40.04
C LYS A 217 6.84 18.76 39.41
N GLY A 218 6.75 17.47 39.69
CA GLY A 218 5.62 16.66 39.21
C GLY A 218 4.27 17.22 39.65
N THR A 219 3.29 17.15 38.77
CA THR A 219 1.92 17.62 39.00
C THR A 219 0.90 16.48 39.02
N GLY A 220 1.33 15.27 38.70
CA GLY A 220 0.45 14.10 38.46
C GLY A 220 -0.18 14.07 37.07
N PHE A 221 0.07 15.06 36.23
CA PHE A 221 -0.48 15.17 34.88
C PHE A 221 0.60 15.52 33.87
N PHE A 222 0.37 15.18 32.60
CA PHE A 222 1.19 15.70 31.50
C PHE A 222 0.92 17.21 31.31
N THR A 223 1.97 18.00 31.29
CA THR A 223 1.90 19.44 31.18
C THR A 223 2.87 19.97 30.13
N LYS A 224 2.59 21.17 29.60
CA LYS A 224 3.55 21.88 28.75
C LYS A 224 4.44 22.78 29.62
N TYR A 225 5.72 22.81 29.32
CA TYR A 225 6.70 23.58 30.05
C TYR A 225 7.68 24.28 29.09
N LYS A 226 8.10 25.50 29.40
CA LYS A 226 9.07 26.22 28.58
C LYS A 226 10.42 26.23 29.29
N ALA A 227 11.42 25.63 28.67
CA ALA A 227 12.80 25.62 29.15
C ALA A 227 13.76 25.77 27.97
N ASP A 228 14.88 26.44 28.18
CA ASP A 228 15.94 26.65 27.19
C ASP A 228 15.42 27.24 25.86
N GLY A 229 14.45 28.17 25.92
CA GLY A 229 13.84 28.77 24.76
C GLY A 229 12.87 27.87 23.96
N LYS A 230 12.67 26.63 24.36
CA LYS A 230 11.82 25.64 23.68
C LYS A 230 10.64 25.23 24.55
N TRP A 231 9.55 24.81 23.88
CA TRP A 231 8.44 24.15 24.53
C TRP A 231 8.71 22.65 24.66
N TRP A 232 8.42 22.11 25.83
CA TRP A 232 8.51 20.70 26.18
C TRP A 232 7.16 20.21 26.67
N LEU A 233 6.91 18.91 26.50
CA LEU A 233 5.98 18.22 27.37
C LEU A 233 6.74 17.75 28.61
N ALA A 234 6.11 17.84 29.76
CA ALA A 234 6.59 17.26 31.00
C ALA A 234 5.64 16.13 31.40
N ASP A 235 6.19 14.99 31.80
CA ASP A 235 5.42 13.88 32.33
C ASP A 235 4.83 14.18 33.73
N PRO A 236 3.94 13.33 34.29
CA PRO A 236 3.35 13.53 35.60
C PRO A 236 4.35 13.72 36.74
N ASP A 237 5.56 13.18 36.61
CA ASP A 237 6.63 13.33 37.58
C ASP A 237 7.53 14.57 37.29
N GLY A 238 7.28 15.28 36.19
CA GLY A 238 7.97 16.53 35.80
C GLY A 238 9.23 16.33 34.95
N TYR A 239 9.45 15.15 34.39
CA TYR A 239 10.54 14.89 33.46
C TYR A 239 10.18 15.29 32.04
N ALA A 240 11.18 15.68 31.23
CA ALA A 240 10.99 15.97 29.82
C ALA A 240 10.39 14.74 29.10
N PHE A 241 9.32 14.96 28.36
CA PHE A 241 8.61 13.90 27.68
C PHE A 241 8.53 14.19 26.17
N PHE A 242 8.87 13.20 25.37
CA PHE A 242 8.71 13.21 23.94
C PHE A 242 7.56 12.25 23.59
N SER A 243 6.45 12.80 23.07
CA SER A 243 5.27 12.01 22.69
C SER A 243 5.56 11.21 21.42
N ALA A 244 6.08 10.01 21.58
CA ALA A 244 6.28 9.04 20.52
C ALA A 244 5.46 7.78 20.82
N GLY A 245 4.94 7.19 19.78
CA GLY A 245 4.15 5.95 19.89
C GLY A 245 3.75 5.42 18.52
N PRO A 246 3.32 4.17 18.44
CA PRO A 246 2.74 3.62 17.22
C PRO A 246 1.42 4.33 16.90
N ASP A 247 1.18 4.53 15.60
CA ASP A 247 -0.09 5.05 15.07
C ASP A 247 -0.98 3.89 14.64
N CYS A 248 -2.30 4.12 14.65
CA CYS A 248 -3.31 3.16 14.18
C CYS A 248 -3.24 1.79 14.86
N VAL A 249 -2.94 1.74 16.15
CA VAL A 249 -2.95 0.50 16.93
C VAL A 249 -4.38 0.11 17.25
N ASN A 250 -4.92 -0.79 16.47
CA ASN A 250 -6.27 -1.32 16.64
C ASN A 250 -6.27 -2.85 16.74
N VAL A 251 -7.22 -3.36 17.51
CA VAL A 251 -7.57 -4.78 17.57
C VAL A 251 -9.09 -4.86 17.35
N PRO A 252 -9.55 -5.66 16.39
CA PRO A 252 -8.80 -6.51 15.47
C PRO A 252 -8.17 -5.74 14.30
N VAL A 253 -7.05 -6.25 13.79
CA VAL A 253 -6.50 -5.84 12.50
C VAL A 253 -7.12 -6.73 11.45
N ASP A 254 -7.74 -6.13 10.43
CA ASP A 254 -8.38 -6.87 9.35
C ASP A 254 -7.55 -6.80 8.06
N CYS A 255 -7.57 -7.88 7.30
CA CYS A 255 -7.05 -7.90 5.94
C CYS A 255 -8.02 -8.61 5.01
N ARG A 256 -8.05 -8.19 3.75
CA ARG A 256 -8.82 -8.88 2.73
C ARG A 256 -8.07 -10.13 2.30
N VAL A 257 -8.75 -11.29 2.34
CA VAL A 257 -8.20 -12.57 1.88
C VAL A 257 -8.81 -13.05 0.56
N ASP A 258 -9.93 -12.47 0.12
CA ASP A 258 -10.56 -12.82 -1.16
C ASP A 258 -9.61 -12.57 -2.33
N GLY A 259 -9.40 -13.61 -3.12
CA GLY A 259 -8.56 -13.58 -4.32
C GLY A 259 -7.06 -13.76 -4.04
N ILE A 260 -6.63 -13.90 -2.79
CA ILE A 260 -5.23 -14.17 -2.42
C ILE A 260 -5.06 -15.47 -1.64
N GLU A 261 -6.09 -16.30 -1.53
CA GLU A 261 -6.07 -17.55 -0.75
C GLU A 261 -4.92 -18.47 -1.19
N LYS A 262 -4.62 -18.48 -2.48
CA LYS A 262 -3.50 -19.26 -3.02
C LYS A 262 -2.13 -18.80 -2.54
N TRP A 263 -2.00 -17.54 -2.13
CA TRP A 263 -0.75 -16.96 -1.64
C TRP A 263 -0.46 -17.27 -0.18
N LEU A 264 -1.45 -17.78 0.56
CA LEU A 264 -1.34 -18.08 1.98
C LEU A 264 -1.01 -19.55 2.18
N ASP A 265 -0.02 -19.88 3.02
CA ASP A 265 0.26 -21.27 3.41
C ASP A 265 -0.89 -21.86 4.22
N TRP A 266 -1.53 -21.02 5.02
CA TRP A 266 -2.64 -21.39 5.86
C TRP A 266 -3.67 -20.28 5.92
N LEU A 267 -4.93 -20.64 5.83
CA LEU A 267 -6.09 -19.81 6.09
C LEU A 267 -7.09 -20.69 6.86
N PRO A 268 -7.59 -20.24 8.02
CA PRO A 268 -8.59 -21.00 8.77
C PRO A 268 -9.87 -21.18 7.94
N ASP A 269 -10.58 -22.29 8.16
CA ASP A 269 -11.90 -22.48 7.54
C ASP A 269 -12.95 -21.64 8.30
N GLU A 270 -13.63 -20.76 7.60
CA GLU A 270 -14.70 -19.91 8.16
C GLU A 270 -15.86 -20.70 8.75
N LYS A 271 -16.02 -21.98 8.36
CA LYS A 271 -17.07 -22.87 8.85
C LYS A 271 -16.70 -23.56 10.17
N GLU A 272 -15.44 -23.54 10.55
CA GLU A 272 -15.03 -24.08 11.83
C GLU A 272 -15.43 -23.11 12.97
N PRO A 273 -16.17 -23.58 13.98
CA PRO A 273 -16.64 -22.72 15.08
C PRO A 273 -15.54 -21.93 15.79
N ALA A 274 -14.33 -22.51 15.86
CA ALA A 274 -13.18 -21.86 16.48
C ALA A 274 -12.69 -20.61 15.73
N TYR A 275 -12.99 -20.50 14.44
CA TYR A 275 -12.50 -19.41 13.58
C TYR A 275 -13.60 -18.57 12.97
N ALA A 276 -14.88 -18.95 13.14
CA ALA A 276 -16.01 -18.26 12.51
C ALA A 276 -16.05 -16.76 12.83
N GLU A 277 -15.70 -16.37 14.07
CA GLU A 277 -15.66 -14.98 14.50
C GLU A 277 -14.50 -14.16 13.90
N MET A 278 -13.51 -14.84 13.31
CA MET A 278 -12.39 -14.17 12.66
C MET A 278 -12.73 -13.68 11.23
N PHE A 279 -13.90 -14.12 10.72
CA PHE A 279 -14.37 -13.71 9.40
C PHE A 279 -15.49 -12.70 9.52
N SER A 280 -15.29 -11.53 8.91
CA SER A 280 -16.32 -10.51 8.80
C SER A 280 -17.08 -10.69 7.49
N PRO A 281 -18.42 -10.80 7.54
CA PRO A 281 -19.22 -10.68 6.35
C PRO A 281 -19.06 -9.26 5.77
N ASP A 282 -19.19 -9.16 4.48
CA ASP A 282 -19.23 -7.97 3.64
C ASP A 282 -19.08 -6.61 4.36
N ARG A 283 -17.94 -5.92 4.24
CA ARG A 283 -17.89 -4.50 4.51
C ARG A 283 -18.61 -3.75 3.39
N VAL A 284 -19.72 -3.15 3.73
CA VAL A 284 -20.41 -2.21 2.85
C VAL A 284 -19.64 -0.88 2.89
N PHE A 285 -18.78 -0.61 1.92
CA PHE A 285 -18.39 0.76 1.61
C PHE A 285 -19.53 1.40 0.83
N LYS A 286 -19.80 2.69 1.05
CA LYS A 286 -21.01 3.42 0.63
C LYS A 286 -21.50 3.16 -0.80
N ASP A 287 -20.67 2.63 -1.70
CA ASP A 287 -20.99 2.44 -3.11
C ASP A 287 -20.70 1.04 -3.69
N ARG A 288 -20.18 0.08 -2.90
CA ARG A 288 -19.91 -1.28 -3.37
C ARG A 288 -20.04 -2.29 -2.23
N LYS A 289 -20.77 -3.36 -2.48
CA LYS A 289 -20.73 -4.54 -1.60
C LYS A 289 -19.37 -5.23 -1.81
N ARG A 290 -18.53 -5.19 -0.82
CA ARG A 290 -17.27 -5.95 -0.79
C ARG A 290 -17.42 -7.11 0.18
N LYS A 291 -17.09 -8.32 -0.27
CA LYS A 291 -16.83 -9.42 0.64
C LYS A 291 -15.43 -9.18 1.22
N ALA A 292 -15.36 -8.79 2.48
CA ALA A 292 -14.12 -8.75 3.24
C ALA A 292 -14.16 -9.88 4.23
N LYS A 293 -13.20 -10.81 4.13
CA LYS A 293 -12.93 -11.77 5.18
C LYS A 293 -11.82 -11.16 6.04
N MET A 294 -12.00 -11.15 7.35
CA MET A 294 -10.97 -10.77 8.32
C MET A 294 -10.04 -11.92 8.57
#